data_59674237e76372abf1f1693a3dd02d3b
#
_entry.id   59674237e76372abf1f1693a3dd02d3b
#
_cell.length_a   1.000
_cell.length_b   1.000
_cell.length_c   1.000
_cell.angle_alpha   90.00
_cell.angle_beta   90.00
_cell.angle_gamma   90.00
#
_symmetry.space_group_name_H-M   'P 1'
#
loop_
_entity.id
_entity.type
_entity.pdbx_description
1 polymer ?
#
loop_
_entity_poly.entity_id
_entity_poly.type
_entity_poly.pdbx_seq_one_letter_code
_entity_poly.pdbx_strand_id
1 'polypeptide(L)'
;MWTFGWRALYRQVVRSSFATVPFYRELWAVDGRTEPVVVSGRTGAHGGAVPAAAVSGRLPDLVPLAGGSAEVDPLRGLEMVLHQCARVTPDTVIIGAVPPHHPRGLALESTPDEPRGDLLAVGTPAQLAGVAAGIPRVPLVTPGERGTEGLLVDDLLGVLGGVRDCGNWHLDWPRVYARETPLGLAFTLLLQRSPRLVDIVPAGGAEGRVDRCPQHRTPVIAA
;
A
#
# COMPACT_ATOMS: atom_id res chain seq x y z
N MET A 1 -20.35 7.38 -5.24
CA MET A 1 -19.87 8.72 -4.79
C MET A 1 -18.36 8.73 -4.50
N TRP A 2 -17.79 7.76 -3.75
CA TRP A 2 -16.35 7.67 -3.45
C TRP A 2 -15.45 7.52 -4.71
N THR A 3 -15.88 6.79 -5.73
CA THR A 3 -15.09 6.58 -6.97
C THR A 3 -14.76 7.88 -7.70
N PHE A 4 -15.63 8.86 -7.69
CA PHE A 4 -15.37 10.15 -8.33
C PHE A 4 -14.30 10.94 -7.57
N GLY A 5 -14.43 11.08 -6.25
CA GLY A 5 -13.44 11.74 -5.40
C GLY A 5 -12.08 11.06 -5.44
N TRP A 6 -12.07 9.72 -5.40
CA TRP A 6 -10.86 8.90 -5.46
C TRP A 6 -10.08 9.11 -6.77
N ARG A 7 -10.79 9.06 -7.91
CA ARG A 7 -10.19 9.34 -9.23
C ARG A 7 -9.76 10.80 -9.38
N ALA A 8 -10.51 11.75 -8.83
CA ALA A 8 -10.14 13.16 -8.88
C ALA A 8 -8.86 13.43 -8.10
N LEU A 9 -8.73 12.87 -6.90
CA LEU A 9 -7.52 12.96 -6.09
C LEU A 9 -6.31 12.31 -6.79
N TYR A 10 -6.48 11.13 -7.36
CA TYR A 10 -5.45 10.49 -8.17
C TYR A 10 -4.97 11.40 -9.32
N ARG A 11 -5.89 11.99 -10.09
CA ARG A 11 -5.53 12.90 -11.19
C ARG A 11 -4.76 14.13 -10.68
N GLN A 12 -5.15 14.66 -9.52
CA GLN A 12 -4.44 15.76 -8.87
C GLN A 12 -3.01 15.35 -8.48
N VAL A 13 -2.84 14.16 -7.90
CA VAL A 13 -1.52 13.62 -7.53
C VAL A 13 -0.65 13.44 -8.77
N VAL A 14 -1.18 12.85 -9.85
CA VAL A 14 -0.44 12.70 -11.13
C VAL A 14 0.03 14.05 -11.68
N ARG A 15 -0.86 15.03 -11.77
CA ARG A 15 -0.54 16.37 -12.26
C ARG A 15 0.51 17.06 -11.40
N SER A 16 0.34 16.99 -10.07
CA SER A 16 1.30 17.56 -9.13
C SER A 16 2.66 16.89 -9.25
N SER A 17 2.71 15.56 -9.35
CA SER A 17 3.97 14.82 -9.50
C SER A 17 4.68 15.14 -10.81
N PHE A 18 3.95 15.23 -11.92
CA PHE A 18 4.53 15.66 -13.19
C PHE A 18 5.11 17.08 -13.11
N ALA A 19 4.43 18.00 -12.46
CA ALA A 19 4.86 19.39 -12.34
C ALA A 19 6.09 19.57 -11.43
N THR A 20 6.22 18.73 -10.38
CA THR A 20 7.18 19.00 -9.29
C THR A 20 8.24 17.93 -9.09
N VAL A 21 8.12 16.75 -9.72
CA VAL A 21 9.05 15.63 -9.53
C VAL A 21 9.75 15.33 -10.87
N PRO A 22 11.08 15.56 -10.97
CA PRO A 22 11.83 15.38 -12.22
C PRO A 22 11.65 13.99 -12.84
N PHE A 23 11.69 12.93 -12.02
CA PHE A 23 11.51 11.55 -12.46
C PHE A 23 10.24 11.34 -13.29
N TYR A 24 9.09 11.84 -12.83
CA TYR A 24 7.83 11.67 -13.57
C TYR A 24 7.76 12.58 -14.80
N ARG A 25 8.44 13.71 -14.79
CA ARG A 25 8.53 14.56 -15.96
C ARG A 25 9.30 13.87 -17.09
N GLU A 26 10.41 13.22 -16.77
CA GLU A 26 11.16 12.43 -17.77
C GLU A 26 10.34 11.23 -18.27
N LEU A 27 9.72 10.50 -17.34
CA LEU A 27 8.96 9.28 -17.67
C LEU A 27 7.73 9.56 -18.54
N TRP A 28 7.00 10.67 -18.28
CA TRP A 28 5.71 10.94 -18.92
C TRP A 28 5.77 11.99 -20.02
N ALA A 29 6.89 12.67 -20.22
CA ALA A 29 7.10 13.66 -21.28
C ALA A 29 7.40 13.02 -22.63
N VAL A 30 6.80 11.89 -22.95
CA VAL A 30 6.96 11.20 -24.23
C VAL A 30 6.33 12.05 -25.33
N ASP A 31 7.01 12.17 -26.47
CA ASP A 31 6.56 12.87 -27.68
C ASP A 31 6.40 14.39 -27.54
N GLY A 32 7.18 15.05 -26.69
CA GLY A 32 7.17 16.52 -26.56
C GLY A 32 5.91 17.07 -25.92
N ARG A 33 5.08 16.26 -25.29
CA ARG A 33 3.91 16.71 -24.55
C ARG A 33 4.31 17.32 -23.22
N THR A 34 3.79 18.49 -22.93
CA THR A 34 4.07 19.25 -21.70
C THR A 34 3.15 18.90 -20.53
N GLU A 35 2.08 18.15 -20.76
CA GLU A 35 1.16 17.71 -19.73
C GLU A 35 0.94 16.20 -19.79
N PRO A 36 0.89 15.52 -18.61
CA PRO A 36 0.57 14.11 -18.58
C PRO A 36 -0.88 13.91 -19.03
N VAL A 37 -1.07 13.08 -20.05
CA VAL A 37 -2.41 12.67 -20.43
C VAL A 37 -2.88 11.66 -19.37
N VAL A 38 -3.59 12.15 -18.36
CA VAL A 38 -4.19 11.33 -17.30
C VAL A 38 -5.43 10.60 -17.83
N VAL A 39 -5.24 9.89 -18.93
CA VAL A 39 -6.23 8.99 -19.49
C VAL A 39 -5.69 7.59 -19.36
N SER A 40 -6.50 6.69 -18.85
CA SER A 40 -6.19 5.27 -18.70
C SER A 40 -5.40 4.74 -19.93
N GLY A 41 -4.20 4.25 -19.69
CA GLY A 41 -3.38 3.54 -20.66
C GLY A 41 -2.52 4.39 -21.62
N ARG A 42 -2.34 5.70 -21.42
CA ARG A 42 -1.66 6.56 -22.42
C ARG A 42 -0.47 7.39 -21.93
N THR A 43 -0.04 7.24 -20.69
CA THR A 43 1.05 8.04 -20.13
C THR A 43 2.32 7.24 -20.07
N GLY A 44 3.26 7.47 -20.99
CA GLY A 44 4.56 6.79 -21.04
C GLY A 44 4.49 5.29 -21.39
N ALA A 45 5.62 4.60 -21.28
CA ALA A 45 5.68 3.15 -21.39
C ALA A 45 4.80 2.48 -20.34
N HIS A 46 4.18 1.35 -20.67
CA HIS A 46 3.29 0.60 -19.78
C HIS A 46 2.12 1.41 -19.19
N GLY A 47 1.64 2.42 -19.94
CA GLY A 47 0.58 3.30 -19.46
C GLY A 47 0.97 4.17 -18.26
N GLY A 48 2.25 4.52 -18.15
CA GLY A 48 2.82 5.32 -17.06
C GLY A 48 3.11 4.56 -15.78
N ALA A 49 2.93 3.23 -15.78
CA ALA A 49 3.26 2.39 -14.63
C ALA A 49 4.78 2.21 -14.50
N VAL A 50 5.24 2.15 -13.25
CA VAL A 50 6.66 2.08 -12.89
C VAL A 50 6.89 0.84 -12.03
N PRO A 51 7.72 -0.11 -12.44
CA PRO A 51 8.12 -1.22 -11.57
C PRO A 51 8.81 -0.72 -10.29
N ALA A 52 8.50 -1.29 -9.14
CA ALA A 52 9.15 -0.94 -7.87
C ALA A 52 10.68 -0.99 -7.96
N ALA A 53 11.23 -1.99 -8.66
CA ALA A 53 12.67 -2.12 -8.87
C ALA A 53 13.30 -0.92 -9.61
N ALA A 54 12.56 -0.22 -10.44
CA ALA A 54 13.07 0.96 -11.16
C ALA A 54 13.18 2.20 -10.27
N VAL A 55 12.52 2.24 -9.13
CA VAL A 55 12.49 3.39 -8.21
C VAL A 55 13.14 3.14 -6.86
N SER A 56 13.31 1.89 -6.42
CA SER A 56 13.87 1.54 -5.11
C SER A 56 15.26 2.14 -4.87
N GLY A 57 16.12 2.18 -5.89
CA GLY A 57 17.43 2.81 -5.84
C GLY A 57 17.43 4.33 -6.17
N ARG A 58 16.26 4.91 -6.47
CA ARG A 58 16.12 6.28 -6.97
C ARG A 58 15.13 7.12 -6.15
N LEU A 59 14.88 6.76 -4.91
CA LEU A 59 13.93 7.48 -4.03
C LEU A 59 14.19 8.99 -3.94
N PRO A 60 15.45 9.49 -3.92
CA PRO A 60 15.71 10.93 -3.98
C PRO A 60 15.14 11.62 -5.23
N ASP A 61 15.07 10.93 -6.38
CA ASP A 61 14.53 11.48 -7.63
C ASP A 61 12.99 11.64 -7.58
N LEU A 62 12.34 10.98 -6.61
CA LEU A 62 10.90 11.06 -6.37
C LEU A 62 10.53 12.16 -5.36
N VAL A 63 11.51 12.89 -4.85
CA VAL A 63 11.29 14.03 -3.96
C VAL A 63 10.88 15.24 -4.81
N PRO A 64 9.79 15.94 -4.45
CA PRO A 64 9.41 17.17 -5.15
C PRO A 64 10.48 18.25 -5.08
N LEU A 65 10.57 19.09 -6.11
CA LEU A 65 11.53 20.22 -6.16
C LEU A 65 11.41 21.19 -4.95
N ALA A 66 10.24 21.24 -4.34
CA ALA A 66 10.02 22.02 -3.12
C ALA A 66 10.67 21.41 -1.86
N GLY A 67 11.31 20.23 -2.00
CA GLY A 67 11.93 19.49 -0.90
C GLY A 67 11.02 18.44 -0.26
N GLY A 68 11.61 17.69 0.67
CA GLY A 68 10.96 16.61 1.39
C GLY A 68 11.96 15.50 1.75
N SER A 69 11.45 14.40 2.34
CA SER A 69 12.24 13.19 2.62
C SER A 69 12.17 12.22 1.45
N ALA A 70 13.24 11.46 1.25
CA ALA A 70 13.28 10.27 0.38
C ALA A 70 12.97 8.97 1.15
N GLU A 71 12.66 9.07 2.44
CA GLU A 71 12.40 7.92 3.29
C GLU A 71 11.03 7.30 3.01
N VAL A 72 10.97 5.98 3.03
CA VAL A 72 9.75 5.20 2.96
C VAL A 72 9.57 4.41 4.26
N ASP A 73 8.33 4.18 4.63
CA ASP A 73 7.97 3.38 5.80
C ASP A 73 7.15 2.18 5.31
N PRO A 74 7.73 0.95 5.36
CA PRO A 74 7.07 -0.27 4.91
C PRO A 74 5.80 -0.62 5.71
N LEU A 75 5.67 -0.08 6.91
CA LEU A 75 4.51 -0.30 7.79
C LEU A 75 3.54 0.89 7.81
N ARG A 76 3.75 1.87 6.94
CA ARG A 76 2.84 3.01 6.81
C ARG A 76 1.41 2.54 6.55
N GLY A 77 0.48 3.01 7.37
CA GLY A 77 -0.93 2.66 7.27
C GLY A 77 -1.32 1.38 8.01
N LEU A 78 -0.38 0.68 8.65
CA LEU A 78 -0.63 -0.55 9.37
C LEU A 78 -1.80 -0.41 10.35
N GLU A 79 -1.75 0.58 11.23
CA GLU A 79 -2.76 0.75 12.26
C GLU A 79 -4.17 0.98 11.69
N MET A 80 -4.25 1.84 10.66
CA MET A 80 -5.53 2.12 10.01
C MET A 80 -6.13 0.87 9.35
N VAL A 81 -5.31 0.08 8.67
CA VAL A 81 -5.77 -1.14 8.00
C VAL A 81 -6.09 -2.23 9.02
N LEU A 82 -5.32 -2.36 10.09
CA LEU A 82 -5.65 -3.28 11.20
C LEU A 82 -7.03 -2.99 11.79
N HIS A 83 -7.34 -1.72 12.08
CA HIS A 83 -8.68 -1.34 12.57
C HIS A 83 -9.82 -1.68 11.60
N GLN A 84 -9.52 -1.77 10.30
CA GLN A 84 -10.52 -2.12 9.29
C GLN A 84 -10.69 -3.64 9.07
N CYS A 85 -9.63 -4.41 9.29
CA CYS A 85 -9.53 -5.83 8.91
C CYS A 85 -9.46 -6.77 10.11
N ALA A 86 -9.04 -6.29 11.28
CA ALA A 86 -8.92 -7.06 12.51
C ALA A 86 -9.73 -6.40 13.64
N ARG A 87 -10.13 -7.23 14.62
CA ARG A 87 -10.78 -6.71 15.84
C ARG A 87 -9.72 -6.16 16.80
N VAL A 88 -9.33 -4.90 16.58
CA VAL A 88 -8.33 -4.20 17.40
C VAL A 88 -9.05 -3.23 18.32
N THR A 89 -8.78 -3.35 19.61
CA THR A 89 -9.25 -2.42 20.66
C THR A 89 -8.12 -1.46 21.04
N PRO A 90 -8.40 -0.38 21.78
CA PRO A 90 -7.34 0.49 22.30
C PRO A 90 -6.31 -0.23 23.18
N ASP A 91 -6.73 -1.32 23.84
CA ASP A 91 -5.88 -2.11 24.75
C ASP A 91 -5.16 -3.27 24.05
N THR A 92 -5.39 -3.47 22.74
CA THR A 92 -4.72 -4.52 21.97
C THR A 92 -3.24 -4.24 21.85
N VAL A 93 -2.41 -5.15 22.29
CA VAL A 93 -0.94 -5.11 22.10
C VAL A 93 -0.57 -5.84 20.83
N ILE A 94 0.14 -5.16 19.94
CA ILE A 94 0.57 -5.70 18.64
C ILE A 94 1.99 -6.23 18.79
N ILE A 95 2.19 -7.51 18.47
CA ILE A 95 3.50 -8.16 18.51
C ILE A 95 4.01 -8.43 17.09
N GLY A 96 5.30 -8.20 16.86
CA GLY A 96 5.97 -8.54 15.61
C GLY A 96 6.32 -7.35 14.74
N ALA A 97 5.82 -7.32 13.51
CA ALA A 97 6.12 -6.26 12.55
C ALA A 97 5.40 -4.95 12.92
N VAL A 98 6.01 -4.18 13.81
CA VAL A 98 5.55 -2.85 14.21
C VAL A 98 6.73 -1.88 14.21
N PRO A 99 6.50 -0.59 13.92
CA PRO A 99 7.56 0.41 14.06
C PRO A 99 8.16 0.42 15.47
N PRO A 100 9.47 0.64 15.63
CA PRO A 100 10.15 0.61 16.93
C PRO A 100 9.54 1.53 18.01
N HIS A 101 8.83 2.56 17.59
CA HIS A 101 8.20 3.54 18.48
C HIS A 101 6.67 3.42 18.52
N HIS A 102 6.12 2.30 18.02
CA HIS A 102 4.68 2.11 18.06
C HIS A 102 4.23 1.93 19.53
N PRO A 103 3.30 2.77 20.03
CA PRO A 103 2.96 2.81 21.46
C PRO A 103 2.37 1.48 22.01
N ARG A 104 1.89 0.63 21.12
CA ARG A 104 1.31 -0.69 21.44
C ARG A 104 2.13 -1.85 20.87
N GLY A 105 3.31 -1.55 20.33
CA GLY A 105 4.17 -2.55 19.68
C GLY A 105 5.11 -3.22 20.65
N LEU A 106 5.23 -4.55 20.56
CA LEU A 106 6.25 -5.34 21.21
C LEU A 106 7.03 -6.13 20.15
N ALA A 107 8.33 -6.29 20.37
CA ALA A 107 9.12 -7.18 19.53
C ALA A 107 8.62 -8.64 19.65
N LEU A 108 8.78 -9.42 18.58
CA LEU A 108 8.32 -10.81 18.55
C LEU A 108 8.99 -11.67 19.64
N GLU A 109 10.25 -11.37 19.93
CA GLU A 109 11.05 -12.03 20.98
C GLU A 109 10.54 -11.74 22.40
N SER A 110 9.74 -10.69 22.56
CA SER A 110 9.13 -10.30 23.83
C SER A 110 7.73 -10.89 24.04
N THR A 111 7.34 -11.86 23.20
CA THR A 111 6.01 -12.49 23.27
C THR A 111 5.88 -13.23 24.61
N PRO A 112 4.85 -12.92 25.43
CA PRO A 112 4.64 -13.62 26.69
C PRO A 112 4.28 -15.09 26.45
N ASP A 113 4.76 -15.98 27.32
CA ASP A 113 4.48 -17.43 27.26
C ASP A 113 2.98 -17.73 27.43
N GLU A 114 2.25 -16.88 28.14
CA GLU A 114 0.81 -17.02 28.32
C GLU A 114 0.05 -16.00 27.45
N PRO A 115 -0.84 -16.47 26.56
CA PRO A 115 -1.65 -15.58 25.73
C PRO A 115 -2.62 -14.77 26.61
N ARG A 116 -2.50 -13.45 26.57
CA ARG A 116 -3.49 -12.53 27.11
C ARG A 116 -4.49 -12.19 26.00
N GLY A 117 -5.75 -12.04 26.34
CA GLY A 117 -6.85 -11.83 25.38
C GLY A 117 -6.67 -10.64 24.42
N ASP A 118 -5.77 -9.72 24.76
CA ASP A 118 -5.54 -8.48 24.01
C ASP A 118 -4.32 -8.52 23.09
N LEU A 119 -3.71 -9.70 22.89
CA LEU A 119 -2.55 -9.84 22.01
C LEU A 119 -2.97 -10.06 20.56
N LEU A 120 -2.27 -9.43 19.62
CA LEU A 120 -2.41 -9.63 18.19
C LEU A 120 -1.01 -9.75 17.55
N ALA A 121 -0.73 -10.87 16.93
CA ALA A 121 0.52 -11.07 16.21
C ALA A 121 0.40 -10.62 14.75
N VAL A 122 1.30 -9.74 14.33
CA VAL A 122 1.37 -9.22 12.96
C VAL A 122 2.77 -9.47 12.41
N GLY A 123 2.87 -10.10 11.24
CA GLY A 123 4.17 -10.41 10.66
C GLY A 123 4.07 -11.23 9.39
N THR A 124 5.21 -11.56 8.80
CA THR A 124 5.26 -12.51 7.69
C THR A 124 4.81 -13.91 8.14
N PRO A 125 4.32 -14.77 7.24
CA PRO A 125 3.96 -16.14 7.59
C PRO A 125 5.08 -16.90 8.33
N ALA A 126 6.35 -16.68 7.96
CA ALA A 126 7.50 -17.28 8.63
C ALA A 126 7.66 -16.79 10.08
N GLN A 127 7.51 -15.50 10.33
CA GLN A 127 7.55 -14.93 11.68
C GLN A 127 6.40 -15.43 12.55
N LEU A 128 5.21 -15.53 11.98
CA LEU A 128 4.02 -15.98 12.69
C LEU A 128 4.04 -17.49 13.02
N ALA A 129 4.83 -18.28 12.32
CA ALA A 129 4.96 -19.73 12.61
C ALA A 129 5.47 -19.99 14.03
N GLY A 130 6.32 -19.10 14.57
CA GLY A 130 6.85 -19.21 15.94
C GLY A 130 5.95 -18.65 17.05
N VAL A 131 4.82 -18.03 16.72
CA VAL A 131 3.91 -17.43 17.71
C VAL A 131 3.12 -18.52 18.43
N ALA A 132 2.94 -18.37 19.75
CA ALA A 132 2.19 -19.31 20.58
C ALA A 132 0.76 -19.55 20.07
N ALA A 133 0.26 -20.77 20.24
CA ALA A 133 -1.09 -21.13 19.88
C ALA A 133 -2.09 -20.32 20.72
N GLY A 134 -3.17 -19.87 20.10
CA GLY A 134 -4.21 -19.05 20.77
C GLY A 134 -4.04 -17.53 20.63
N ILE A 135 -2.89 -17.04 20.19
CA ILE A 135 -2.74 -15.62 19.83
C ILE A 135 -3.28 -15.41 18.40
N PRO A 136 -4.25 -14.50 18.20
CA PRO A 136 -4.73 -14.14 16.87
C PRO A 136 -3.58 -13.66 15.98
N ARG A 137 -3.60 -14.04 14.71
CA ARG A 137 -2.51 -13.76 13.76
C ARG A 137 -3.03 -12.99 12.56
N VAL A 138 -2.27 -12.02 12.12
CA VAL A 138 -2.53 -11.25 10.89
C VAL A 138 -1.29 -11.31 10.01
N PRO A 139 -1.27 -12.15 8.97
CA PRO A 139 -0.13 -12.27 8.10
C PRO A 139 0.04 -11.02 7.23
N LEU A 140 1.29 -10.58 7.06
CA LEU A 140 1.71 -9.62 6.07
C LEU A 140 2.10 -10.37 4.80
N VAL A 141 1.46 -10.07 3.70
CA VAL A 141 1.68 -10.73 2.40
C VAL A 141 1.93 -9.69 1.32
N THR A 142 2.75 -10.05 0.34
CA THR A 142 2.96 -9.20 -0.83
C THR A 142 1.74 -9.26 -1.77
N PRO A 143 1.50 -8.22 -2.58
CA PRO A 143 0.39 -8.22 -3.53
C PRO A 143 0.39 -9.38 -4.53
N GLY A 144 1.55 -9.96 -4.85
CA GLY A 144 1.68 -11.15 -5.69
C GLY A 144 1.36 -12.47 -4.99
N GLU A 145 1.40 -12.50 -3.64
CA GLU A 145 1.25 -13.71 -2.81
C GLU A 145 -0.08 -13.72 -2.04
N ARG A 146 -1.09 -13.02 -2.54
CA ARG A 146 -2.40 -12.94 -1.87
C ARG A 146 -3.02 -14.31 -1.64
N GLY A 147 -3.31 -14.60 -0.37
CA GLY A 147 -4.11 -15.74 0.07
C GLY A 147 -5.55 -15.33 0.41
N THR A 148 -6.13 -16.00 1.39
CA THR A 148 -7.51 -15.76 1.88
C THR A 148 -7.59 -14.82 3.07
N GLU A 149 -6.46 -14.41 3.64
CA GLU A 149 -6.37 -13.57 4.84
C GLU A 149 -5.12 -12.70 4.84
N GLY A 150 -5.06 -11.71 5.70
CA GLY A 150 -3.88 -10.89 5.96
C GLY A 150 -3.98 -9.45 5.49
N LEU A 151 -2.84 -8.77 5.52
CA LEU A 151 -2.64 -7.41 5.04
C LEU A 151 -1.68 -7.41 3.85
N LEU A 152 -2.01 -6.63 2.83
CA LEU A 152 -1.12 -6.39 1.69
C LEU A 152 -0.03 -5.39 2.09
N VAL A 153 1.22 -5.75 1.94
CA VAL A 153 2.37 -4.90 2.23
C VAL A 153 3.33 -4.87 1.04
N ASP A 154 3.93 -3.71 0.82
CA ASP A 154 5.03 -3.52 -0.12
C ASP A 154 6.06 -2.58 0.52
N ASP A 155 7.34 -2.89 0.35
CA ASP A 155 8.45 -2.18 1.02
C ASP A 155 8.51 -0.68 0.70
N LEU A 156 8.04 -0.28 -0.49
CA LEU A 156 7.99 1.12 -0.91
C LEU A 156 6.67 1.81 -0.54
N LEU A 157 5.57 1.08 -0.68
CA LEU A 157 4.23 1.65 -0.60
C LEU A 157 3.62 1.53 0.80
N GLY A 158 4.18 0.68 1.65
CA GLY A 158 3.63 0.37 2.96
C GLY A 158 2.43 -0.57 2.89
N VAL A 159 1.59 -0.55 3.89
CA VAL A 159 0.38 -1.39 3.95
C VAL A 159 -0.69 -0.82 3.03
N LEU A 160 -1.06 -1.58 2.01
CA LEU A 160 -1.98 -1.17 0.94
C LEU A 160 -3.45 -1.44 1.26
N GLY A 161 -3.70 -2.43 2.10
CA GLY A 161 -5.04 -2.89 2.43
C GLY A 161 -5.04 -4.26 3.11
N GLY A 162 -6.20 -4.90 3.21
CA GLY A 162 -6.31 -6.21 3.85
C GLY A 162 -7.65 -6.89 3.61
N VAL A 163 -7.74 -8.14 4.02
CA VAL A 163 -8.98 -8.92 3.96
C VAL A 163 -9.92 -8.47 5.07
N ARG A 164 -11.19 -8.24 4.72
CA ARG A 164 -12.26 -7.96 5.69
C ARG A 164 -13.15 -9.20 5.87
N ASP A 165 -14.11 -9.09 6.77
CA ASP A 165 -15.12 -10.09 7.09
C ASP A 165 -15.91 -10.64 5.87
N CYS A 166 -15.97 -9.89 4.79
CA CYS A 166 -16.53 -10.34 3.51
C CYS A 166 -15.61 -11.23 2.69
N GLY A 167 -14.38 -11.52 3.15
CA GLY A 167 -13.38 -12.31 2.45
C GLY A 167 -12.70 -11.64 1.25
N ASN A 168 -13.00 -10.36 0.98
CA ASN A 168 -12.38 -9.62 -0.12
C ASN A 168 -11.17 -8.80 0.35
N TRP A 169 -10.19 -8.62 -0.55
CA TRP A 169 -9.04 -7.76 -0.35
C TRP A 169 -9.41 -6.29 -0.55
N HIS A 170 -9.66 -5.59 0.56
CA HIS A 170 -10.01 -4.17 0.56
C HIS A 170 -8.76 -3.30 0.50
N LEU A 171 -8.77 -2.28 -0.37
CA LEU A 171 -7.75 -1.25 -0.36
C LEU A 171 -8.01 -0.24 0.76
N ASP A 172 -6.93 0.31 1.31
CA ASP A 172 -6.97 1.52 2.15
C ASP A 172 -7.23 2.74 1.24
N TRP A 173 -8.43 2.78 0.69
CA TRP A 173 -8.82 3.68 -0.40
C TRP A 173 -8.67 5.18 -0.10
N PRO A 174 -8.75 5.67 1.13
CA PRO A 174 -8.46 7.09 1.39
C PRO A 174 -7.01 7.44 1.09
N ARG A 175 -6.09 6.49 1.28
CA ARG A 175 -4.65 6.68 1.14
C ARG A 175 -4.08 6.07 -0.13
N VAL A 176 -4.64 4.97 -0.60
CA VAL A 176 -4.12 4.18 -1.72
C VAL A 176 -5.09 4.20 -2.89
N TYR A 177 -4.60 4.57 -4.06
CA TYR A 177 -5.29 4.38 -5.34
C TYR A 177 -4.64 3.21 -6.07
N ALA A 178 -5.45 2.37 -6.70
CA ALA A 178 -4.97 1.30 -7.56
C ALA A 178 -5.65 1.34 -8.92
N ARG A 179 -4.92 0.95 -9.96
CA ARG A 179 -5.44 0.78 -11.31
C ARG A 179 -4.76 -0.37 -12.06
N GLU A 180 -5.45 -0.89 -13.04
CA GLU A 180 -4.92 -1.88 -13.95
C GLU A 180 -3.95 -1.24 -14.96
N THR A 181 -2.86 -1.95 -15.25
CA THR A 181 -1.84 -1.56 -16.23
C THR A 181 -1.37 -2.80 -16.99
N PRO A 182 -0.64 -2.64 -18.10
CA PRO A 182 -0.02 -3.77 -18.79
C PRO A 182 0.96 -4.59 -17.94
N LEU A 183 1.45 -4.04 -16.83
CA LEU A 183 2.34 -4.72 -15.87
C LEU A 183 1.59 -5.31 -14.67
N GLY A 184 0.27 -5.30 -14.65
CA GLY A 184 -0.57 -5.66 -13.51
C GLY A 184 -1.11 -4.45 -12.76
N LEU A 185 -1.47 -4.61 -11.49
CA LEU A 185 -1.98 -3.52 -10.67
C LEU A 185 -0.84 -2.57 -10.27
N ALA A 186 -1.05 -1.29 -10.53
CA ALA A 186 -0.19 -0.23 -10.06
C ALA A 186 -0.88 0.58 -8.97
N PHE A 187 -0.10 0.99 -7.96
CA PHE A 187 -0.59 1.68 -6.78
C PHE A 187 -0.02 3.10 -6.69
N THR A 188 -0.83 4.01 -6.19
CA THR A 188 -0.46 5.42 -5.96
C THR A 188 -0.81 5.81 -4.55
N LEU A 189 0.14 6.42 -3.83
CA LEU A 189 -0.10 6.96 -2.50
C LEU A 189 -0.67 8.38 -2.60
N LEU A 190 -1.96 8.52 -2.30
CA LEU A 190 -2.73 9.75 -2.54
C LEU A 190 -2.36 10.90 -1.59
N LEU A 191 -2.07 10.59 -0.33
CA LEU A 191 -1.83 11.57 0.72
C LEU A 191 -0.34 11.79 1.03
N GLN A 192 0.55 10.99 0.43
CA GLN A 192 1.97 11.13 0.63
C GLN A 192 2.53 12.31 -0.16
N ARG A 193 3.25 13.19 0.52
CA ARG A 193 3.85 14.37 -0.11
C ARG A 193 5.26 14.11 -0.65
N SER A 194 6.05 13.28 0.05
CA SER A 194 7.43 12.93 -0.31
C SER A 194 7.85 11.60 0.33
N PRO A 195 8.52 10.69 -0.39
CA PRO A 195 8.65 10.73 -1.86
C PRO A 195 7.28 10.54 -2.54
N ARG A 196 7.13 11.01 -3.76
CA ARG A 196 5.90 10.81 -4.55
C ARG A 196 5.94 9.43 -5.19
N LEU A 197 5.06 8.54 -4.76
CA LEU A 197 4.93 7.18 -5.28
C LEU A 197 3.63 7.07 -6.08
N VAL A 198 3.76 7.13 -7.40
CA VAL A 198 2.63 7.19 -8.34
C VAL A 198 2.75 6.08 -9.37
N ASP A 199 1.68 5.28 -9.49
CA ASP A 199 1.57 4.16 -10.42
C ASP A 199 2.70 3.14 -10.27
N ILE A 200 3.10 2.85 -9.05
CA ILE A 200 4.14 1.87 -8.73
C ILE A 200 3.55 0.45 -8.82
N VAL A 201 4.17 -0.40 -9.61
CA VAL A 201 3.87 -1.84 -9.63
C VAL A 201 4.76 -2.53 -8.60
N PRO A 202 4.19 -3.22 -7.60
CA PRO A 202 4.93 -3.88 -6.53
C PRO A 202 5.97 -4.88 -7.02
N ALA A 203 6.98 -5.13 -6.20
CA ALA A 203 7.90 -6.24 -6.43
C ALA A 203 7.12 -7.58 -6.45
N GLY A 204 7.44 -8.46 -7.42
CA GLY A 204 6.68 -9.69 -7.63
C GLY A 204 5.36 -9.52 -8.36
N GLY A 205 5.01 -8.27 -8.73
CA GLY A 205 3.77 -7.96 -9.43
C GLY A 205 2.53 -7.95 -8.54
N ALA A 206 1.40 -7.65 -9.13
CA ALA A 206 0.08 -7.74 -8.50
C ALA A 206 -0.94 -7.98 -9.61
N GLU A 207 -1.46 -9.18 -9.69
CA GLU A 207 -2.53 -9.51 -10.64
C GLU A 207 -3.90 -9.12 -10.09
N GLY A 208 -4.91 -9.10 -10.97
CA GLY A 208 -6.30 -8.82 -10.62
C GLY A 208 -6.79 -7.48 -11.15
N ARG A 209 -8.00 -7.15 -10.77
CA ARG A 209 -8.68 -5.91 -11.16
C ARG A 209 -9.19 -5.17 -9.94
N VAL A 210 -9.38 -3.87 -10.10
CA VAL A 210 -10.01 -3.05 -9.06
C VAL A 210 -11.52 -3.03 -9.28
N ASP A 211 -12.24 -3.54 -8.29
CA ASP A 211 -13.69 -3.61 -8.31
C ASP A 211 -14.30 -2.98 -7.06
N ARG A 212 -15.60 -3.00 -6.96
CA ARG A 212 -16.35 -2.50 -5.81
C ARG A 212 -16.87 -3.65 -4.96
N CYS A 213 -16.52 -3.69 -3.69
CA CYS A 213 -17.10 -4.66 -2.77
C CYS A 213 -18.64 -4.51 -2.71
N PRO A 214 -19.39 -5.58 -2.90
CA PRO A 214 -20.85 -5.52 -2.84
C PRO A 214 -21.35 -5.20 -1.43
N GLN A 215 -20.66 -5.68 -0.39
CA GLN A 215 -21.03 -5.50 1.02
C GLN A 215 -20.61 -4.11 1.55
N HIS A 216 -19.33 -3.76 1.43
CA HIS A 216 -18.78 -2.52 2.02
C HIS A 216 -18.78 -1.34 1.05
N ARG A 217 -19.02 -1.57 -0.23
CA ARG A 217 -19.03 -0.57 -1.30
C ARG A 217 -17.70 0.20 -1.48
N THR A 218 -16.62 -0.29 -0.91
CA THR A 218 -15.26 0.26 -1.03
C THR A 218 -14.47 -0.50 -2.10
N PRO A 219 -13.33 0.04 -2.58
CA PRO A 219 -12.49 -0.64 -3.57
C PRO A 219 -11.92 -1.94 -3.02
N VAL A 220 -11.94 -2.97 -3.85
CA VAL A 220 -11.32 -4.27 -3.60
C VAL A 220 -10.47 -4.68 -4.78
N ILE A 221 -9.50 -5.55 -4.52
CA ILE A 221 -8.79 -6.28 -5.56
C ILE A 221 -9.53 -7.61 -5.75
N ALA A 222 -10.14 -7.77 -6.91
CA ALA A 222 -10.74 -9.02 -7.35
C ALA A 222 -9.73 -9.82 -8.20
N ALA A 223 -9.90 -11.14 -8.22
CA ALA A 223 -9.13 -12.04 -9.08
C ALA A 223 -9.44 -11.81 -10.56
#